data_2b723fcf5037ff0aa8e10a3a59e93aaa
#
_entry.id   2b723fcf5037ff0aa8e10a3a59e93aaa
#
_cell.length_a   1.000
_cell.length_b   1.000
_cell.length_c   1.000
_cell.angle_alpha   90.00
_cell.angle_beta   90.00
_cell.angle_gamma   90.00
#
_symmetry.space_group_name_H-M   'P 1'
#
loop_
_entity.id
_entity.type
_entity.pdbx_description
1 polymer ?
#
loop_
_entity_poly.entity_id
_entity_poly.type
_entity_poly.pdbx_seq_one_letter_code
_entity_poly.pdbx_strand_id
1 'polypeptide(L)'
;MNTKLLWLWLVVIAIGAFFAIERLVNGPAIPPPIDESPSEVATSSYVGATADDIRVLTPQASDTISSPLVVTGEARGPWYFEATFSAALVDWDGLIIAEVPVMTAEDWMTTDFVPFRVEIPFARPAYGDRGALILQKANASGLPEHDAAVEIPIFFEQ
;
A
#
# COMPACT_ATOMS: atom_id res chain seq x y z
N MET A 1 49.67 -31.65 49.47
CA MET A 1 48.70 -31.09 48.51
C MET A 1 49.46 -30.89 47.19
N ASN A 2 49.06 -31.60 46.14
CA ASN A 2 49.85 -31.75 44.92
C ASN A 2 49.82 -30.42 44.13
N THR A 3 51.01 -29.79 43.99
CA THR A 3 51.17 -28.52 43.29
C THR A 3 50.59 -28.50 41.87
N LYS A 4 50.51 -29.68 41.19
CA LYS A 4 49.89 -29.85 39.90
C LYS A 4 48.38 -29.66 39.94
N LEU A 5 47.72 -30.01 41.04
CA LEU A 5 46.28 -29.88 41.23
C LEU A 5 45.92 -28.41 41.46
N LEU A 6 46.77 -27.68 42.15
CA LEU A 6 46.58 -26.24 42.39
C LEU A 6 46.66 -25.43 41.09
N TRP A 7 47.57 -25.77 40.20
CA TRP A 7 47.68 -25.15 38.87
C TRP A 7 46.47 -25.40 37.98
N LEU A 8 45.92 -26.64 38.05
CA LEU A 8 44.73 -26.98 37.28
C LEU A 8 43.52 -26.12 37.70
N TRP A 9 43.34 -25.89 39.00
CA TRP A 9 42.26 -25.05 39.53
C TRP A 9 42.41 -23.58 39.15
N LEU A 10 43.62 -23.06 39.14
CA LEU A 10 43.89 -21.67 38.70
C LEU A 10 43.60 -21.45 37.21
N VAL A 11 43.91 -22.45 36.37
CA VAL A 11 43.56 -22.36 34.93
C VAL A 11 42.08 -22.41 34.71
N VAL A 12 41.32 -23.27 35.42
CA VAL A 12 39.85 -23.34 35.28
C VAL A 12 39.18 -22.02 35.73
N ILE A 13 39.67 -21.40 36.83
CA ILE A 13 39.14 -20.12 37.32
C ILE A 13 39.46 -19.01 36.32
N ALA A 14 40.64 -19.02 35.72
CA ALA A 14 41.02 -17.99 34.72
C ALA A 14 40.19 -18.08 33.43
N ILE A 15 39.91 -19.33 32.97
CA ILE A 15 39.05 -19.56 31.81
C ILE A 15 37.59 -19.19 32.12
N GLY A 16 37.09 -19.50 33.31
CA GLY A 16 35.73 -19.13 33.73
C GLY A 16 35.56 -17.61 33.84
N ALA A 17 36.56 -16.91 34.35
CA ALA A 17 36.55 -15.44 34.45
C ALA A 17 36.61 -14.79 33.04
N PHE A 18 37.40 -15.35 32.12
CA PHE A 18 37.48 -14.86 30.74
C PHE A 18 36.12 -14.95 30.03
N PHE A 19 35.43 -16.09 30.10
CA PHE A 19 34.10 -16.24 29.54
C PHE A 19 33.03 -15.39 30.22
N ALA A 20 33.15 -15.12 31.52
CA ALA A 20 32.24 -14.22 32.22
C ALA A 20 32.44 -12.76 31.81
N ILE A 21 33.69 -12.32 31.57
CA ILE A 21 33.99 -10.98 31.08
C ILE A 21 33.53 -10.78 29.64
N GLU A 22 33.71 -11.79 28.77
CA GLU A 22 33.17 -11.71 27.38
C GLU A 22 31.67 -11.60 27.36
N ARG A 23 30.94 -12.26 28.26
CA ARG A 23 29.49 -12.09 28.37
C ARG A 23 29.02 -10.74 28.89
N LEU A 24 29.86 -10.09 29.74
CA LEU A 24 29.58 -8.75 30.25
C LEU A 24 29.85 -7.66 29.22
N VAL A 25 30.84 -7.85 28.35
CA VAL A 25 31.24 -6.87 27.32
C VAL A 25 30.46 -7.06 26.02
N ASN A 26 30.09 -8.32 25.69
CA ASN A 26 29.33 -8.66 24.51
C ASN A 26 27.89 -9.10 24.90
N GLY A 27 27.21 -8.33 25.75
CA GLY A 27 25.77 -8.46 25.98
C GLY A 27 25.03 -8.46 24.64
N PRO A 28 23.83 -9.09 24.55
CA PRO A 28 23.07 -9.07 23.30
C PRO A 28 22.97 -7.62 22.83
N ALA A 29 23.45 -7.37 21.59
CA ALA A 29 23.36 -6.06 20.98
C ALA A 29 21.91 -5.59 21.07
N ILE A 30 21.68 -4.45 21.73
CA ILE A 30 20.39 -3.79 21.69
C ILE A 30 20.13 -3.56 20.20
N PRO A 31 19.04 -4.11 19.63
CA PRO A 31 18.72 -3.81 18.25
C PRO A 31 18.70 -2.28 18.10
N PRO A 32 19.22 -1.74 16.99
CA PRO A 32 19.15 -0.31 16.74
C PRO A 32 17.70 0.13 16.95
N PRO A 33 17.46 1.34 17.48
CA PRO A 33 16.10 1.86 17.56
C PRO A 33 15.49 1.67 16.17
N ILE A 34 14.29 1.09 16.12
CA ILE A 34 13.51 1.05 14.90
C ILE A 34 13.41 2.52 14.52
N ASP A 35 14.09 2.87 13.43
CA ASP A 35 13.90 4.18 12.82
C ASP A 35 12.41 4.24 12.48
N GLU A 36 11.63 4.88 13.34
CA GLU A 36 10.28 5.28 13.00
C GLU A 36 10.45 6.35 11.92
N SER A 37 10.77 5.86 10.71
CA SER A 37 10.69 6.66 9.51
C SER A 37 9.34 7.36 9.55
N PRO A 38 9.29 8.70 9.39
CA PRO A 38 8.02 9.42 9.41
C PRO A 38 7.07 8.67 8.51
N SER A 39 5.87 8.35 9.02
CA SER A 39 4.83 7.61 8.29
C SER A 39 4.85 8.02 6.83
N GLU A 40 5.29 7.13 5.97
CA GLU A 40 5.37 7.41 4.54
C GLU A 40 3.96 7.82 4.13
N VAL A 41 3.79 9.11 3.81
CA VAL A 41 2.49 9.64 3.40
C VAL A 41 2.10 8.84 2.17
N ALA A 42 1.09 8.01 2.32
CA ALA A 42 0.63 7.18 1.22
C ALA A 42 0.25 8.11 0.06
N THR A 43 0.83 7.87 -1.10
CA THR A 43 0.63 8.67 -2.31
C THR A 43 -0.05 7.80 -3.34
N SER A 44 -0.91 8.40 -4.17
CA SER A 44 -1.50 7.69 -5.31
C SER A 44 -0.41 7.16 -6.23
N SER A 45 -0.52 5.91 -6.66
CA SER A 45 0.39 5.27 -7.58
C SER A 45 -0.25 5.07 -8.96
N TYR A 46 0.55 5.18 -10.01
CA TYR A 46 0.13 5.02 -11.39
C TYR A 46 0.87 3.83 -12.01
N VAL A 47 0.14 2.93 -12.65
CA VAL A 47 0.67 1.78 -13.37
C VAL A 47 0.28 1.92 -14.84
N GLY A 48 1.26 2.01 -15.74
CA GLY A 48 0.99 2.21 -17.16
C GLY A 48 0.30 3.54 -17.52
N ALA A 49 0.25 4.49 -16.57
CA ALA A 49 -0.43 5.78 -16.69
C ALA A 49 0.32 6.88 -15.92
N THR A 50 -0.16 8.11 -16.07
CA THR A 50 0.31 9.31 -15.36
C THR A 50 -0.87 10.22 -15.01
N ALA A 51 -0.62 11.30 -14.26
CA ALA A 51 -1.61 12.33 -13.99
C ALA A 51 -2.07 13.10 -15.27
N ASP A 52 -1.37 12.92 -16.39
CA ASP A 52 -1.79 13.44 -17.69
C ASP A 52 -2.84 12.55 -18.38
N ASP A 53 -3.09 11.35 -17.86
CA ASP A 53 -4.09 10.41 -18.38
C ASP A 53 -5.38 10.44 -17.55
N ILE A 54 -5.23 10.46 -16.21
CA ILE A 54 -6.35 10.48 -15.27
C ILE A 54 -5.99 11.27 -14.02
N ARG A 55 -6.93 12.07 -13.52
CA ARG A 55 -6.83 12.86 -12.29
C ARG A 55 -8.01 12.58 -11.39
N VAL A 56 -7.75 12.14 -10.19
CA VAL A 56 -8.80 11.90 -9.19
C VAL A 56 -8.85 13.09 -8.24
N LEU A 57 -10.03 13.68 -8.09
CA LEU A 57 -10.27 14.82 -7.20
C LEU A 57 -10.73 14.36 -5.82
N THR A 58 -11.52 13.29 -5.77
CA THR A 58 -12.04 12.65 -4.55
C THR A 58 -12.17 11.16 -4.77
N PRO A 59 -11.71 10.30 -3.83
CA PRO A 59 -10.94 10.64 -2.64
C PRO A 59 -9.48 10.97 -2.97
N GLN A 60 -8.79 11.63 -2.03
CA GLN A 60 -7.34 11.79 -2.07
C GLN A 60 -6.66 10.64 -1.32
N ALA A 61 -5.36 10.46 -1.57
CA ALA A 61 -4.58 9.46 -0.84
C ALA A 61 -4.62 9.72 0.68
N SER A 62 -4.85 8.66 1.45
CA SER A 62 -5.02 8.67 2.91
C SER A 62 -6.35 9.26 3.42
N ASP A 63 -7.30 9.56 2.54
CA ASP A 63 -8.64 9.93 2.99
C ASP A 63 -9.33 8.78 3.71
N THR A 64 -10.14 9.13 4.73
CA THR A 64 -11.06 8.18 5.37
C THR A 64 -12.40 8.24 4.64
N ILE A 65 -12.86 7.07 4.18
CA ILE A 65 -14.07 6.95 3.37
C ILE A 65 -15.20 6.23 4.11
N SER A 66 -16.42 6.60 3.78
CA SER A 66 -17.65 5.92 4.21
C SER A 66 -18.50 5.49 3.01
N SER A 67 -19.43 4.57 3.23
CA SER A 67 -20.34 4.07 2.17
C SER A 67 -21.61 4.94 2.09
N PRO A 68 -22.05 5.33 0.89
CA PRO A 68 -21.40 5.11 -0.40
C PRO A 68 -20.19 6.04 -0.62
N LEU A 69 -19.10 5.52 -1.17
CA LEU A 69 -17.96 6.33 -1.58
C LEU A 69 -18.33 7.11 -2.85
N VAL A 70 -18.17 8.42 -2.81
CA VAL A 70 -18.29 9.28 -3.99
C VAL A 70 -16.90 9.47 -4.60
N VAL A 71 -16.73 9.06 -5.84
CA VAL A 71 -15.49 9.24 -6.60
C VAL A 71 -15.73 10.28 -7.69
N THR A 72 -14.84 11.27 -7.77
CA THR A 72 -14.90 12.32 -8.81
C THR A 72 -13.52 12.56 -9.39
N GLY A 73 -13.47 12.94 -10.65
CA GLY A 73 -12.22 13.25 -11.33
C GLY A 73 -12.44 13.53 -12.81
N GLU A 74 -11.35 13.46 -13.54
CA GLU A 74 -11.34 13.61 -15.00
C GLU A 74 -10.33 12.64 -15.61
N ALA A 75 -10.67 12.02 -16.73
CA ALA A 75 -9.79 11.13 -17.46
C ALA A 75 -9.78 11.50 -18.95
N ARG A 76 -8.65 11.28 -19.63
CA ARG A 76 -8.57 11.44 -21.08
C ARG A 76 -9.52 10.50 -21.80
N GLY A 77 -10.09 10.92 -22.92
CA GLY A 77 -10.98 10.08 -23.72
C GLY A 77 -10.48 8.65 -23.96
N PRO A 78 -9.19 8.40 -24.29
CA PRO A 78 -8.63 7.05 -24.43
C PRO A 78 -8.64 6.18 -23.15
N TRP A 79 -8.99 6.72 -21.98
CA TRP A 79 -9.21 5.97 -20.76
C TRP A 79 -10.51 5.15 -20.80
N TYR A 80 -11.47 5.67 -21.57
CA TYR A 80 -12.79 5.05 -21.75
C TYR A 80 -12.81 4.08 -22.94
N PHE A 81 -13.69 3.09 -22.85
CA PHE A 81 -14.17 2.31 -23.97
C PHE A 81 -15.70 2.17 -23.80
N GLU A 82 -16.46 2.48 -24.85
CA GLU A 82 -17.93 2.54 -24.79
C GLU A 82 -18.46 3.42 -23.63
N ALA A 83 -17.83 4.59 -23.46
CA ALA A 83 -18.16 5.57 -22.42
C ALA A 83 -17.96 5.08 -20.97
N THR A 84 -17.16 4.01 -20.75
CA THR A 84 -16.98 3.42 -19.42
C THR A 84 -15.54 2.97 -19.16
N PHE A 85 -15.20 2.84 -17.86
CA PHE A 85 -14.03 2.15 -17.34
C PHE A 85 -14.37 1.56 -15.96
N SER A 86 -13.48 0.79 -15.31
CA SER A 86 -13.77 0.13 -14.03
C SER A 86 -13.23 0.91 -12.83
N ALA A 87 -14.00 0.90 -11.73
CA ALA A 87 -13.56 1.32 -10.41
C ALA A 87 -13.77 0.17 -9.43
N ALA A 88 -12.69 -0.29 -8.80
CA ALA A 88 -12.70 -1.32 -7.79
C ALA A 88 -12.23 -0.75 -6.44
N LEU A 89 -12.92 -1.13 -5.37
CA LEU A 89 -12.52 -0.88 -4.00
C LEU A 89 -12.01 -2.19 -3.40
N VAL A 90 -10.79 -2.17 -2.90
CA VAL A 90 -10.12 -3.35 -2.31
C VAL A 90 -9.78 -3.11 -0.85
N ASP A 91 -9.72 -4.18 -0.06
CA ASP A 91 -9.23 -4.14 1.31
C ASP A 91 -7.69 -4.22 1.39
N TRP A 92 -7.15 -4.26 2.59
CA TRP A 92 -5.71 -4.30 2.86
C TRP A 92 -5.01 -5.55 2.28
N ASP A 93 -5.73 -6.62 2.02
CA ASP A 93 -5.24 -7.89 1.46
C ASP A 93 -5.49 -7.99 -0.06
N GLY A 94 -6.04 -6.93 -0.65
CA GLY A 94 -6.33 -6.85 -2.09
C GLY A 94 -7.62 -7.57 -2.51
N LEU A 95 -8.48 -7.95 -1.54
CA LEU A 95 -9.78 -8.51 -1.85
C LEU A 95 -10.72 -7.40 -2.36
N ILE A 96 -11.31 -7.61 -3.53
CA ILE A 96 -12.31 -6.69 -4.09
C ILE A 96 -13.57 -6.75 -3.23
N ILE A 97 -13.93 -5.64 -2.58
CA ILE A 97 -15.13 -5.49 -1.76
C ILE A 97 -16.27 -4.80 -2.50
N ALA A 98 -15.95 -4.04 -3.54
CA ALA A 98 -16.93 -3.48 -4.47
C ALA A 98 -16.27 -3.19 -5.81
N GLU A 99 -17.02 -3.37 -6.89
CA GLU A 99 -16.59 -3.00 -8.24
C GLU A 99 -17.80 -2.45 -8.99
N VAL A 100 -17.60 -1.31 -9.65
CA VAL A 100 -18.64 -0.63 -10.43
C VAL A 100 -18.09 -0.05 -11.71
N PRO A 101 -18.88 0.02 -12.79
CA PRO A 101 -18.51 0.78 -13.97
C PRO A 101 -18.61 2.29 -13.68
N VAL A 102 -17.57 3.02 -14.04
CA VAL A 102 -17.59 4.49 -14.12
C VAL A 102 -18.09 4.87 -15.50
N MET A 103 -19.22 5.53 -15.59
CA MET A 103 -19.84 5.90 -16.85
C MET A 103 -19.81 7.42 -17.04
N THR A 104 -19.68 7.87 -18.27
CA THR A 104 -19.84 9.29 -18.64
C THR A 104 -20.94 9.46 -19.68
N ALA A 105 -21.66 10.56 -19.60
CA ALA A 105 -22.61 10.99 -20.64
C ALA A 105 -21.99 12.03 -21.58
N GLU A 106 -20.77 12.48 -21.28
CA GLU A 106 -20.04 13.45 -22.08
C GLU A 106 -19.39 12.80 -23.31
N ASP A 107 -18.92 13.62 -24.23
CA ASP A 107 -18.19 13.15 -25.41
C ASP A 107 -16.81 12.61 -24.99
N TRP A 108 -16.73 11.30 -24.86
CA TRP A 108 -15.50 10.59 -24.49
C TRP A 108 -14.60 10.30 -25.71
N MET A 109 -15.10 10.43 -26.95
CA MET A 109 -14.31 10.22 -28.17
C MET A 109 -13.44 11.43 -28.49
N THR A 110 -12.68 11.88 -27.51
CA THR A 110 -11.79 13.05 -27.55
C THR A 110 -10.43 12.70 -26.96
N THR A 111 -9.44 13.56 -27.17
CA THR A 111 -8.16 13.52 -26.47
C THR A 111 -8.15 14.40 -25.21
N ASP A 112 -9.20 15.18 -25.00
CA ASP A 112 -9.32 16.08 -23.84
C ASP A 112 -9.72 15.31 -22.58
N PHE A 113 -9.67 15.97 -21.42
CA PHE A 113 -10.17 15.44 -20.18
C PHE A 113 -11.69 15.45 -20.16
N VAL A 114 -12.25 14.33 -19.78
CA VAL A 114 -13.69 14.09 -19.63
C VAL A 114 -13.99 13.87 -18.15
N PRO A 115 -14.85 14.66 -17.51
CA PRO A 115 -15.18 14.51 -16.11
C PRO A 115 -15.97 13.22 -15.86
N PHE A 116 -15.75 12.64 -14.67
CA PHE A 116 -16.52 11.51 -14.19
C PHE A 116 -16.97 11.69 -12.75
N ARG A 117 -18.08 11.03 -12.43
CA ARG A 117 -18.59 10.87 -11.07
C ARG A 117 -19.24 9.51 -10.95
N VAL A 118 -18.89 8.78 -9.89
CA VAL A 118 -19.51 7.51 -9.56
C VAL A 118 -19.71 7.39 -8.04
N GLU A 119 -20.73 6.65 -7.64
CA GLU A 119 -20.99 6.28 -6.25
C GLU A 119 -20.79 4.78 -6.11
N ILE A 120 -19.93 4.38 -5.15
CA ILE A 120 -19.59 2.99 -4.88
C ILE A 120 -20.19 2.61 -3.52
N PRO A 121 -21.34 1.93 -3.50
CA PRO A 121 -21.84 1.34 -2.26
C PRO A 121 -20.98 0.13 -1.89
N PHE A 122 -20.55 0.05 -0.64
CA PHE A 122 -19.76 -1.07 -0.15
C PHE A 122 -20.11 -1.44 1.29
N ALA A 123 -19.82 -2.68 1.67
CA ALA A 123 -19.81 -3.10 3.06
C ALA A 123 -18.38 -2.92 3.60
N ARG A 124 -18.25 -2.34 4.78
CA ARG A 124 -16.95 -2.20 5.43
C ARG A 124 -16.29 -3.56 5.62
N PRO A 125 -14.96 -3.70 5.34
CA PRO A 125 -14.22 -4.91 5.65
C PRO A 125 -14.32 -5.29 7.13
N ALA A 126 -14.42 -6.58 7.42
CA ALA A 126 -14.51 -7.07 8.79
C ALA A 126 -13.21 -6.89 9.58
N TYR A 127 -12.09 -6.83 8.87
CA TYR A 127 -10.74 -6.73 9.43
C TYR A 127 -9.95 -5.65 8.70
N GLY A 128 -9.20 -4.87 9.48
CA GLY A 128 -8.41 -3.76 8.95
C GLY A 128 -9.24 -2.52 8.65
N ASP A 129 -8.54 -1.42 8.54
CA ASP A 129 -9.08 -0.09 8.23
C ASP A 129 -8.45 0.50 6.95
N ARG A 130 -7.53 -0.23 6.31
CA ARG A 130 -6.82 0.19 5.11
C ARG A 130 -7.38 -0.50 3.88
N GLY A 131 -7.31 0.19 2.76
CA GLY A 131 -7.65 -0.33 1.46
C GLY A 131 -7.17 0.58 0.36
N ALA A 132 -7.61 0.31 -0.86
CA ALA A 132 -7.32 1.16 -2.01
C ALA A 132 -8.52 1.27 -2.94
N LEU A 133 -8.68 2.44 -3.55
CA LEU A 133 -9.51 2.63 -4.73
C LEU A 133 -8.63 2.46 -5.97
N ILE A 134 -9.03 1.58 -6.87
CA ILE A 134 -8.34 1.31 -8.13
C ILE A 134 -9.25 1.73 -9.27
N LEU A 135 -8.79 2.69 -10.09
CA LEU A 135 -9.47 3.05 -11.33
C LEU A 135 -8.67 2.49 -12.49
N GLN A 136 -9.27 1.54 -13.20
CA GLN A 136 -8.61 0.80 -14.27
C GLN A 136 -9.10 1.28 -15.63
N LYS A 137 -8.16 1.64 -16.51
CA LYS A 137 -8.43 1.99 -17.89
C LYS A 137 -9.16 0.86 -18.61
N ALA A 138 -10.16 1.20 -19.41
CA ALA A 138 -10.80 0.24 -20.28
C ALA A 138 -9.80 -0.30 -21.33
N ASN A 139 -9.66 -1.61 -21.42
CA ASN A 139 -8.77 -2.30 -22.35
C ASN A 139 -9.55 -3.30 -23.20
N ALA A 140 -10.13 -2.82 -24.29
CA ALA A 140 -10.92 -3.66 -25.21
C ALA A 140 -10.07 -4.70 -25.95
N SER A 141 -8.74 -4.52 -26.03
CA SER A 141 -7.85 -5.46 -26.69
C SER A 141 -7.55 -6.69 -25.83
N GLY A 142 -7.63 -6.56 -24.49
CA GLY A 142 -7.20 -7.58 -23.53
C GLY A 142 -5.70 -7.85 -23.53
N LEU A 143 -4.89 -7.03 -24.20
CA LEU A 143 -3.45 -7.16 -24.23
C LEU A 143 -2.84 -6.44 -23.01
N PRO A 144 -2.00 -7.10 -22.20
CA PRO A 144 -1.45 -6.51 -20.96
C PRO A 144 -0.66 -5.22 -21.14
N GLU A 145 -0.04 -5.01 -22.31
CA GLU A 145 0.69 -3.78 -22.64
C GLU A 145 -0.20 -2.54 -22.76
N HIS A 146 -1.52 -2.71 -22.79
CA HIS A 146 -2.51 -1.63 -22.83
C HIS A 146 -3.20 -1.43 -21.50
N ASP A 147 -2.87 -2.24 -20.48
CA ASP A 147 -3.40 -2.06 -19.13
C ASP A 147 -2.81 -0.82 -18.49
N ALA A 148 -3.69 -0.06 -17.85
CA ALA A 148 -3.28 1.10 -17.06
C ALA A 148 -4.24 1.28 -15.90
N ALA A 149 -3.72 1.74 -14.76
CA ALA A 149 -4.51 1.99 -13.56
C ALA A 149 -3.93 3.11 -12.72
N VAL A 150 -4.77 3.72 -11.90
CA VAL A 150 -4.37 4.53 -10.76
C VAL A 150 -4.90 3.88 -9.49
N GLU A 151 -4.03 3.75 -8.50
CA GLU A 151 -4.34 3.23 -7.17
C GLU A 151 -4.22 4.36 -6.15
N ILE A 152 -5.26 4.53 -5.33
CA ILE A 152 -5.37 5.57 -4.31
C ILE A 152 -5.56 4.87 -2.98
N PRO A 153 -4.53 4.85 -2.10
CA PRO A 153 -4.66 4.27 -0.78
C PRO A 153 -5.63 5.10 0.08
N ILE A 154 -6.52 4.41 0.79
CA ILE A 154 -7.57 5.02 1.62
C ILE A 154 -7.69 4.31 2.97
N PHE A 155 -8.45 4.91 3.87
CA PHE A 155 -8.88 4.29 5.11
C PHE A 155 -10.39 4.16 5.15
N PHE A 156 -10.88 3.07 5.76
CA PHE A 156 -12.31 2.89 6.01
C PHE A 156 -12.69 3.53 7.35
N GLU A 157 -13.79 4.28 7.37
CA GLU A 157 -14.36 4.82 8.61
C GLU A 157 -14.68 3.70 9.61
N GLN A 158 -14.36 3.94 10.91
CA GLN A 158 -14.56 2.96 11.99
C GLN A 158 -16.00 2.93 12.51
#